data_39509c1cb04114978b3bb214354a7a25
#
_entry.id   39509c1cb04114978b3bb214354a7a25
#
_cell.length_a   1.000
_cell.length_b   1.000
_cell.length_c   1.000
_cell.angle_alpha   90.00
_cell.angle_beta   90.00
_cell.angle_gamma   90.00
#
_symmetry.space_group_name_H-M   'P 1'
#
loop_
_entity.id
_entity.type
_entity.pdbx_description
1 polymer ?
#
loop_
_entity_poly.entity_id
_entity_poly.type
_entity_poly.pdbx_seq_one_letter_code
_entity_poly.pdbx_strand_id
1 'polypeptide(L)'
;YMIDFFSKKIISQWNEPTYESIWVSKVKSHTNELNWIGNGMYDGSIGQFFELYFNFYMQILFIAFAAGIYFLFINRKTNIETVLLPLVILGAFGYHLLFEGKSQYVLTYIILMIPTASFAFECILNGKYTKIKEFVGKLKEIPNGKESEKA
;
A
#
# COMPACT_ATOMS: atom_id res chain seq x y z
N TYR A 1 17.36 17.13 9.16
CA TYR A 1 16.17 17.84 9.66
C TYR A 1 15.02 17.84 8.67
N MET A 2 15.24 18.25 7.40
CA MET A 2 14.20 18.29 6.37
C MET A 2 13.69 16.91 5.97
N ILE A 3 14.60 15.95 5.76
CA ILE A 3 14.24 14.55 5.44
C ILE A 3 13.42 13.93 6.58
N ASP A 4 13.82 14.14 7.84
CA ASP A 4 13.10 13.62 9.01
C ASP A 4 11.69 14.22 9.11
N PHE A 5 11.54 15.51 8.84
CA PHE A 5 10.24 16.17 8.79
C PHE A 5 9.33 15.56 7.73
N PHE A 6 9.79 15.42 6.47
CA PHE A 6 8.99 14.85 5.40
C PHE A 6 8.68 13.37 5.64
N SER A 7 9.62 12.59 6.17
CA SER A 7 9.38 11.19 6.51
C SER A 7 8.27 11.04 7.55
N LYS A 8 8.33 11.81 8.63
CA LYS A 8 7.27 11.82 9.65
C LYS A 8 5.93 12.26 9.09
N LYS A 9 5.92 13.26 8.22
CA LYS A 9 4.71 13.75 7.57
C LYS A 9 4.09 12.68 6.66
N ILE A 10 4.88 11.99 5.84
CA ILE A 10 4.40 10.89 4.98
C ILE A 10 3.80 9.78 5.85
N ILE A 11 4.51 9.34 6.88
CA ILE A 11 4.06 8.26 7.75
C ILE A 11 2.73 8.64 8.42
N SER A 12 2.62 9.83 9.00
CA SER A 12 1.40 10.27 9.69
C SER A 12 0.19 10.44 8.77
N GLN A 13 0.39 10.72 7.49
CA GLN A 13 -0.70 10.92 6.55
C GLN A 13 -1.08 9.64 5.79
N TRP A 14 -0.09 8.89 5.32
CA TRP A 14 -0.30 7.77 4.39
C TRP A 14 -0.22 6.39 5.04
N ASN A 15 0.29 6.30 6.25
CA ASN A 15 0.41 5.04 6.99
C ASN A 15 -0.37 5.06 8.31
N GLU A 16 -1.42 5.88 8.40
CA GLU A 16 -2.32 5.89 9.54
C GLU A 16 -3.52 4.97 9.22
N PRO A 17 -3.59 3.76 9.80
CA PRO A 17 -4.48 2.70 9.34
C PRO A 17 -5.95 2.96 9.65
N THR A 18 -6.24 3.80 10.63
CA THR A 18 -7.61 4.12 11.04
C THR A 18 -8.13 5.42 10.46
N TYR A 19 -7.31 6.13 9.66
CA TYR A 19 -7.64 7.45 9.08
C TYR A 19 -8.13 8.45 10.12
N GLU A 20 -7.54 8.41 11.33
CA GLU A 20 -7.95 9.19 12.51
C GLU A 20 -9.41 8.93 12.98
N SER A 21 -10.13 7.97 12.39
CA SER A 21 -11.54 7.74 12.68
C SER A 21 -11.79 7.37 14.16
N ILE A 22 -10.95 6.49 14.72
CA ILE A 22 -11.05 6.09 16.13
C ILE A 22 -10.78 7.30 17.04
N TRP A 23 -9.73 8.06 16.77
CA TRP A 23 -9.37 9.24 17.54
C TRP A 23 -10.46 10.32 17.46
N VAL A 24 -10.94 10.65 16.25
CA VAL A 24 -12.00 11.65 16.05
C VAL A 24 -13.30 11.22 16.72
N SER A 25 -13.65 9.94 16.62
CA SER A 25 -14.83 9.39 17.30
C SER A 25 -14.73 9.50 18.81
N LYS A 26 -13.57 9.16 19.40
CA LYS A 26 -13.31 9.29 20.84
C LYS A 26 -13.41 10.74 21.31
N VAL A 27 -12.80 11.69 20.58
CA VAL A 27 -12.82 13.12 20.94
C VAL A 27 -14.22 13.72 20.83
N LYS A 28 -15.00 13.29 19.82
CA LYS A 28 -16.37 13.78 19.61
C LYS A 28 -17.44 13.07 20.44
N SER A 29 -17.09 11.96 21.07
CA SER A 29 -17.99 11.25 21.98
C SER A 29 -18.14 12.07 23.27
N HIS A 30 -19.33 12.62 23.47
CA HIS A 30 -19.67 13.36 24.69
C HIS A 30 -20.21 12.47 25.83
N THR A 31 -20.21 11.15 25.62
CA THR A 31 -20.70 10.19 26.61
C THR A 31 -19.57 9.77 27.54
N ASN A 32 -19.75 10.04 28.83
CA ASN A 32 -18.81 9.61 29.88
C ASN A 32 -18.88 8.09 30.15
N GLU A 33 -19.93 7.42 29.66
CA GLU A 33 -20.14 5.99 29.83
C GLU A 33 -20.11 5.28 28.48
N LEU A 34 -18.98 4.65 28.17
CA LEU A 34 -18.85 3.80 27.02
C LEU A 34 -19.31 2.38 27.39
N ASN A 35 -20.07 1.75 26.50
CA ASN A 35 -20.37 0.34 26.63
C ASN A 35 -19.08 -0.52 26.40
N TRP A 36 -19.17 -1.83 26.64
CA TRP A 36 -18.02 -2.73 26.49
C TRP A 36 -17.36 -2.70 25.09
N ILE A 37 -18.17 -2.45 24.02
CA ILE A 37 -17.69 -2.33 22.65
C ILE A 37 -16.89 -1.03 22.51
N GLY A 38 -17.41 0.10 23.00
CA GLY A 38 -16.72 1.39 22.95
C GLY A 38 -15.38 1.37 23.70
N ASN A 39 -15.35 0.78 24.89
CA ASN A 39 -14.10 0.60 25.64
C ASN A 39 -13.11 -0.30 24.90
N GLY A 40 -13.60 -1.39 24.28
CA GLY A 40 -12.77 -2.28 23.48
C GLY A 40 -12.20 -1.61 22.21
N MET A 41 -12.98 -0.72 21.59
CA MET A 41 -12.54 0.00 20.39
C MET A 41 -11.57 1.14 20.66
N TYR A 42 -11.76 1.92 21.73
CA TYR A 42 -10.95 3.12 21.94
C TYR A 42 -9.65 2.87 22.72
N ASP A 43 -9.69 2.00 23.70
CA ASP A 43 -8.53 1.76 24.58
C ASP A 43 -8.23 0.26 24.77
N GLY A 44 -8.95 -0.62 24.04
CA GLY A 44 -8.87 -2.06 24.23
C GLY A 44 -8.32 -2.86 23.06
N SER A 45 -8.39 -4.17 23.21
CA SER A 45 -7.87 -5.15 22.26
C SER A 45 -8.58 -5.13 20.90
N ILE A 46 -9.84 -4.70 20.84
CA ILE A 46 -10.60 -4.62 19.59
C ILE A 46 -9.99 -3.54 18.69
N GLY A 47 -9.71 -2.35 19.25
CA GLY A 47 -9.06 -1.26 18.49
C GLY A 47 -7.67 -1.65 18.01
N GLN A 48 -6.86 -2.25 18.87
CA GLN A 48 -5.53 -2.74 18.50
C GLN A 48 -5.58 -3.81 17.38
N PHE A 49 -6.57 -4.71 17.43
CA PHE A 49 -6.77 -5.69 16.36
C PHE A 49 -7.09 -5.02 15.03
N PHE A 50 -8.01 -4.06 15.01
CA PHE A 50 -8.35 -3.33 13.77
C PHE A 50 -7.18 -2.50 13.25
N GLU A 51 -6.44 -1.84 14.12
CA GLU A 51 -5.24 -1.08 13.74
C GLU A 51 -4.20 -1.98 13.07
N LEU A 52 -3.91 -3.15 13.67
CA LEU A 52 -2.99 -4.12 13.09
C LEU A 52 -3.50 -4.67 11.75
N TYR A 53 -4.79 -5.03 11.68
CA TYR A 53 -5.41 -5.56 10.47
C TYR A 53 -5.38 -4.54 9.32
N PHE A 54 -5.79 -3.30 9.57
CA PHE A 54 -5.77 -2.27 8.54
C PHE A 54 -4.36 -1.85 8.13
N ASN A 55 -3.41 -1.84 9.07
CA ASN A 55 -2.01 -1.60 8.73
C ASN A 55 -1.48 -2.67 7.76
N PHE A 56 -1.73 -3.95 8.04
CA PHE A 56 -1.35 -5.03 7.15
C PHE A 56 -2.03 -4.94 5.78
N TYR A 57 -3.33 -4.63 5.76
CA TYR A 57 -4.09 -4.40 4.53
C TYR A 57 -3.49 -3.27 3.69
N MET A 58 -3.15 -2.14 4.30
CA MET A 58 -2.54 -1.01 3.60
C MET A 58 -1.17 -1.36 3.01
N GLN A 59 -0.34 -2.11 3.73
CA GLN A 59 0.96 -2.58 3.22
C GLN A 59 0.79 -3.43 1.95
N ILE A 60 -0.14 -4.39 1.97
CA ILE A 60 -0.45 -5.21 0.80
C ILE A 60 -0.93 -4.34 -0.37
N LEU A 61 -1.82 -3.38 -0.10
CA LEU A 61 -2.38 -2.50 -1.13
C LEU A 61 -1.28 -1.64 -1.78
N PHE A 62 -0.38 -1.05 -1.01
CA PHE A 62 0.74 -0.26 -1.54
C PHE A 62 1.69 -1.09 -2.40
N ILE A 63 2.03 -2.30 -1.94
CA ILE A 63 2.88 -3.22 -2.70
C ILE A 63 2.17 -3.64 -4.00
N ALA A 64 0.89 -3.99 -3.94
CA ALA A 64 0.10 -4.38 -5.10
C ALA A 64 -0.07 -3.21 -6.08
N PHE A 65 -0.29 -1.99 -5.59
CA PHE A 65 -0.37 -0.78 -6.41
C PHE A 65 0.94 -0.51 -7.15
N ALA A 66 2.08 -0.57 -6.46
CA ALA A 66 3.40 -0.41 -7.06
C ALA A 66 3.68 -1.49 -8.12
N ALA A 67 3.32 -2.75 -7.82
CA ALA A 67 3.41 -3.84 -8.78
C ALA A 67 2.49 -3.62 -9.99
N GLY A 68 1.28 -3.07 -9.79
CA GLY A 68 0.34 -2.73 -10.85
C GLY A 68 0.93 -1.70 -11.82
N ILE A 69 1.51 -0.63 -11.30
CA ILE A 69 2.22 0.36 -12.11
C ILE A 69 3.36 -0.31 -12.93
N TYR A 70 4.18 -1.12 -12.26
CA TYR A 70 5.26 -1.84 -12.92
C TYR A 70 4.76 -2.72 -14.09
N PHE A 71 3.66 -3.47 -13.90
CA PHE A 71 3.07 -4.29 -14.94
C PHE A 71 2.42 -3.48 -16.08
N LEU A 72 1.88 -2.30 -15.81
CA LEU A 72 1.39 -1.40 -16.86
C LEU A 72 2.53 -1.02 -17.81
N PHE A 73 3.70 -0.67 -17.28
CA PHE A 73 4.86 -0.32 -18.09
C PHE A 73 5.42 -1.50 -18.88
N ILE A 74 5.59 -2.66 -18.25
CA ILE A 74 6.14 -3.85 -18.91
C ILE A 74 5.23 -4.35 -20.02
N ASN A 75 3.92 -4.38 -19.78
CA ASN A 75 2.96 -4.87 -20.76
C ASN A 75 2.61 -3.80 -21.82
N ARG A 76 3.25 -2.63 -21.79
CA ARG A 76 2.99 -1.51 -22.69
C ARG A 76 1.52 -1.09 -22.73
N LYS A 77 0.79 -1.28 -21.65
CA LYS A 77 -0.61 -0.83 -21.48
C LYS A 77 -0.65 0.58 -20.89
N THR A 78 0.14 1.50 -21.46
CA THR A 78 0.30 2.87 -20.96
C THR A 78 -0.59 3.85 -21.71
N ASN A 79 -1.84 3.48 -21.99
CA ASN A 79 -2.83 4.41 -22.50
C ASN A 79 -3.21 5.42 -21.38
N ILE A 80 -3.69 6.59 -21.81
CA ILE A 80 -4.07 7.64 -20.85
C ILE A 80 -5.07 7.14 -19.82
N GLU A 81 -6.01 6.29 -20.21
CA GLU A 81 -7.04 5.71 -19.35
C GLU A 81 -6.46 4.86 -18.22
N THR A 82 -5.36 4.11 -18.50
CA THR A 82 -4.73 3.22 -17.54
C THR A 82 -3.72 3.92 -16.63
N VAL A 83 -3.17 5.04 -17.09
CA VAL A 83 -2.14 5.82 -16.36
C VAL A 83 -2.77 6.95 -15.53
N LEU A 84 -4.00 7.35 -15.86
CA LEU A 84 -4.66 8.48 -15.21
C LEU A 84 -4.77 8.32 -13.70
N LEU A 85 -5.22 7.15 -13.21
CA LEU A 85 -5.36 6.89 -11.77
C LEU A 85 -4.01 6.98 -11.03
N PRO A 86 -2.93 6.28 -11.46
CA PRO A 86 -1.61 6.46 -10.90
C PRO A 86 -1.12 7.91 -10.88
N LEU A 87 -1.39 8.68 -11.96
CA LEU A 87 -1.01 10.11 -12.02
C LEU A 87 -1.78 10.96 -11.02
N VAL A 88 -3.07 10.73 -10.85
CA VAL A 88 -3.90 11.41 -9.84
C VAL A 88 -3.36 11.13 -8.43
N ILE A 89 -3.02 9.89 -8.14
CA ILE A 89 -2.48 9.48 -6.84
C ILE A 89 -1.11 10.10 -6.60
N LEU A 90 -0.24 10.14 -7.62
CA LEU A 90 1.07 10.79 -7.53
C LEU A 90 0.93 12.31 -7.29
N GLY A 91 -0.01 12.95 -7.99
CA GLY A 91 -0.34 14.37 -7.80
C GLY A 91 -0.86 14.65 -6.38
N ALA A 92 -1.75 13.78 -5.88
CA ALA A 92 -2.25 13.86 -4.52
C ALA A 92 -1.14 13.68 -3.47
N PHE A 93 -0.26 12.70 -3.68
CA PHE A 93 0.91 12.49 -2.82
C PHE A 93 1.79 13.74 -2.77
N GLY A 94 2.13 14.31 -3.93
CA GLY A 94 2.91 15.55 -4.02
C GLY A 94 2.21 16.74 -3.38
N TYR A 95 0.90 16.88 -3.57
CA TYR A 95 0.10 17.92 -2.94
C TYR A 95 0.15 17.82 -1.41
N HIS A 96 -0.14 16.64 -0.85
CA HIS A 96 -0.12 16.43 0.59
C HIS A 96 1.27 16.49 1.21
N LEU A 97 2.33 16.27 0.44
CA LEU A 97 3.70 16.46 0.89
C LEU A 97 4.01 17.93 1.16
N LEU A 98 3.51 18.83 0.30
CA LEU A 98 3.77 20.27 0.38
C LEU A 98 2.78 21.00 1.29
N PHE A 99 1.51 20.61 1.26
CA PHE A 99 0.44 21.26 2.00
C PHE A 99 0.02 20.44 3.22
N GLU A 100 -0.78 21.04 4.09
CA GLU A 100 -1.36 20.32 5.22
C GLU A 100 -2.38 19.31 4.71
N GLY A 101 -2.20 18.05 5.09
CA GLY A 101 -3.15 16.97 4.81
C GLY A 101 -3.40 16.17 6.07
N LYS A 102 -4.65 15.79 6.28
CA LYS A 102 -5.03 14.81 7.31
C LYS A 102 -5.18 13.44 6.68
N SER A 103 -4.90 12.38 7.43
CA SER A 103 -5.03 11.01 6.95
C SER A 103 -6.43 10.69 6.42
N GLN A 104 -7.48 11.35 6.92
CA GLN A 104 -8.86 11.22 6.41
C GLN A 104 -9.00 11.52 4.91
N TYR A 105 -8.22 12.45 4.37
CA TYR A 105 -8.27 12.78 2.94
C TYR A 105 -7.60 11.71 2.07
N VAL A 106 -6.69 10.94 2.64
CA VAL A 106 -5.97 9.88 1.94
C VAL A 106 -6.88 8.69 1.63
N LEU A 107 -7.94 8.46 2.40
CA LEU A 107 -8.89 7.37 2.18
C LEU A 107 -9.41 7.31 0.73
N THR A 108 -9.75 8.46 0.14
CA THR A 108 -10.21 8.52 -1.24
C THR A 108 -9.15 7.99 -2.21
N TYR A 109 -7.88 8.33 -2.00
CA TYR A 109 -6.79 7.87 -2.86
C TYR A 109 -6.48 6.40 -2.66
N ILE A 110 -6.63 5.89 -1.44
CA ILE A 110 -6.53 4.44 -1.15
C ILE A 110 -7.56 3.66 -1.96
N ILE A 111 -8.80 4.15 -2.03
CA ILE A 111 -9.85 3.53 -2.87
C ILE A 111 -9.46 3.59 -4.36
N LEU A 112 -8.90 4.69 -4.82
CA LEU A 112 -8.45 4.86 -6.20
C LEU A 112 -7.22 3.99 -6.56
N MET A 113 -6.48 3.47 -5.59
CA MET A 113 -5.39 2.51 -5.82
C MET A 113 -5.89 1.11 -6.19
N ILE A 114 -7.10 0.75 -5.74
CA ILE A 114 -7.64 -0.61 -5.89
C ILE A 114 -7.64 -1.12 -7.34
N PRO A 115 -8.10 -0.37 -8.35
CA PRO A 115 -8.10 -0.85 -9.73
C PRO A 115 -6.71 -1.21 -10.25
N THR A 116 -5.71 -0.36 -9.96
CA THR A 116 -4.31 -0.62 -10.37
C THR A 116 -3.70 -1.79 -9.59
N ALA A 117 -3.99 -1.92 -8.31
CA ALA A 117 -3.58 -3.06 -7.50
C ALA A 117 -4.24 -4.36 -7.98
N SER A 118 -5.52 -4.33 -8.34
CA SER A 118 -6.25 -5.48 -8.90
C SER A 118 -5.64 -5.96 -10.23
N PHE A 119 -5.19 -5.02 -11.07
CA PHE A 119 -4.46 -5.36 -12.29
C PHE A 119 -3.14 -6.10 -12.00
N ALA A 120 -2.44 -5.78 -10.92
CA ALA A 120 -1.26 -6.54 -10.50
C ALA A 120 -1.61 -8.00 -10.19
N PHE A 121 -2.67 -8.23 -9.41
CA PHE A 121 -3.13 -9.59 -9.11
C PHE A 121 -3.56 -10.34 -10.36
N GLU A 122 -4.27 -9.69 -11.29
CA GLU A 122 -4.60 -10.29 -12.58
C GLU A 122 -3.35 -10.73 -13.35
N CYS A 123 -2.34 -9.87 -13.43
CA CYS A 123 -1.08 -10.19 -14.09
C CYS A 123 -0.35 -11.36 -13.41
N ILE A 124 -0.36 -11.41 -12.08
CA ILE A 124 0.25 -12.47 -11.30
C ILE A 124 -0.48 -13.81 -11.54
N LEU A 125 -1.79 -13.84 -11.42
CA LEU A 125 -2.59 -15.04 -11.56
C LEU A 125 -2.57 -15.61 -12.99
N ASN A 126 -2.59 -14.74 -13.99
CA ASN A 126 -2.59 -15.15 -15.39
C ASN A 126 -1.18 -15.47 -15.95
N GLY A 127 -0.14 -15.33 -15.12
CA GLY A 127 1.24 -15.62 -15.53
C GLY A 127 1.76 -14.77 -16.71
N LYS A 128 1.21 -13.58 -16.91
CA LYS A 128 1.54 -12.67 -18.02
C LYS A 128 2.85 -11.90 -17.86
N TYR A 129 3.72 -12.29 -16.93
CA TYR A 129 5.03 -11.65 -16.76
C TYR A 129 6.14 -12.47 -17.42
N THR A 130 6.10 -12.44 -18.72
CA THR A 130 7.08 -13.14 -19.56
C THR A 130 8.53 -12.85 -19.16
N LYS A 131 8.86 -11.60 -18.86
CA LYS A 131 10.24 -11.22 -18.51
C LYS A 131 10.72 -11.77 -17.16
N ILE A 132 9.84 -11.86 -16.17
CA ILE A 132 10.19 -12.47 -14.87
C ILE A 132 10.38 -13.99 -15.08
N LYS A 133 9.52 -14.60 -15.87
CA LYS A 133 9.62 -16.02 -16.20
C LYS A 133 10.91 -16.35 -16.95
N GLU A 134 11.33 -15.51 -17.90
CA GLU A 134 12.62 -15.62 -18.60
C GLU A 134 13.81 -15.43 -17.65
N PHE A 135 13.72 -14.46 -16.73
CA PHE A 135 14.78 -14.22 -15.73
C PHE A 135 14.92 -15.40 -14.76
N VAL A 136 13.81 -15.90 -14.24
CA VAL A 136 13.79 -17.10 -13.38
C VAL A 136 14.24 -18.34 -14.15
N GLY A 137 13.90 -18.46 -15.45
CA GLY A 137 14.40 -19.50 -16.33
C GLY A 137 15.91 -19.48 -16.45
N LYS A 138 16.48 -18.31 -16.74
CA LYS A 138 17.94 -18.10 -16.83
C LYS A 138 18.67 -18.40 -15.53
N LEU A 139 18.07 -18.09 -14.37
CA LEU A 139 18.66 -18.43 -13.07
C LEU A 139 18.68 -19.95 -12.81
N LYS A 140 17.71 -20.69 -13.34
CA LYS A 140 17.68 -22.17 -13.25
C LYS A 140 18.66 -22.85 -14.21
N GLU A 141 19.06 -22.19 -15.29
CA GLU A 141 20.04 -22.68 -16.27
C GLU A 141 21.48 -22.40 -15.86
N ILE A 142 21.74 -21.67 -14.75
CA ILE A 142 23.09 -21.55 -14.20
C ILE A 142 23.47 -22.93 -13.68
N PRO A 143 24.40 -23.65 -14.34
CA PRO A 143 24.78 -25.00 -13.92
C PRO A 143 25.36 -24.89 -12.51
N ASN A 144 24.81 -25.68 -11.60
CA ASN A 144 25.44 -25.94 -10.31
C ASN A 144 26.89 -26.31 -10.62
N GLY A 145 27.83 -25.48 -10.16
CA GLY A 145 29.24 -25.66 -10.42
C GLY A 145 29.61 -27.11 -10.22
N LYS A 146 30.10 -27.69 -11.29
CA LYS A 146 30.62 -29.04 -11.28
C LYS A 146 31.63 -29.15 -10.15
N GLU A 147 31.35 -29.99 -9.20
CA GLU A 147 32.41 -30.62 -8.42
C GLU A 147 33.44 -31.17 -9.41
N SER A 148 34.56 -30.51 -9.47
CA SER A 148 35.73 -31.06 -10.10
C SER A 148 36.21 -32.23 -9.25
N GLU A 149 35.72 -33.41 -9.58
CA GLU A 149 36.25 -34.67 -9.11
C GLU A 149 37.73 -34.73 -9.54
N LYS A 150 38.59 -34.63 -8.54
CA LYS A 150 40.00 -34.92 -8.71
C LYS A 150 40.14 -36.44 -8.75
N ALA A 151 40.53 -36.95 -9.90
CA ALA A 151 41.27 -38.20 -9.99
C ALA A 151 42.76 -37.91 -9.92
#